data_4ca9805ff2dae477d34fb5eb7600587e
#
_entry.id   4ca9805ff2dae477d34fb5eb7600587e
#
_cell.length_a   1.000
_cell.length_b   1.000
_cell.length_c   1.000
_cell.angle_alpha   90.00
_cell.angle_beta   90.00
_cell.angle_gamma   90.00
#
_symmetry.space_group_name_H-M   'P 1'
#
loop_
_entity.id
_entity.type
_entity.pdbx_description
1 polymer ?
#
loop_
_entity_poly.entity_id
_entity_poly.type
_entity_poly.pdbx_seq_one_letter_code
_entity_poly.pdbx_strand_id
1 'polypeptide(L)'
;MKKTIQIFFYITLFVTSSILSAIKDKPFTQEYHKPYPLLTQGQNDVKAIAVDLSGTVWAGTKAGLFKLDRSTATWDSMLDTTNQGPINDLFVDSKGVLWVAAWNGVFAFENLKPNKVKEIVGPIGAISEIEGSIIAMGSEGLWKKKGKSWNKENISFSKAIRKLIPDKGNGYYLATGKGLYHKNRNQITLFQNEEEILSDNIYGFDYAEDGDLWVGSLGGVSVYLNDKWIKSYTPKDGLPNIWVNCVKKSSDGRMWVGTKLGVTRFDGETWSLRYSRRWLLSDDVRDIAFDKNGNAWVATSKGVSAIMKTEMTLEQKFDYYYSIMKRRHVRDPYLVESCRFTIPGDTTSWVPRDDDNDGQYTSMYLAMESYRYAVTKNPEAKENARKAFNAMLFLQTITETDGFVARTVIPSDWRSMADANRSISDREWAETLLDEPRESRIEDMWQPSSDGKWLWKRGTSSDEITGHMYGYFVYYELISQGEERERVKNHILKIVDYIINGGYNFIDIDGKHTKWGVWAPEYLNDNPDWATEKGINSLEILSYLKLAYHVSGDEKYQKEFYKLFDDHNYRENIVKAKSTIKS
;
A
#
# COMPACT_ATOMS: atom_id res chain seq x y z
N MET A 1 30.55 -0.67 -52.54
CA MET A 1 30.51 -0.79 -51.05
C MET A 1 29.80 0.35 -50.32
N LYS A 2 30.00 1.65 -50.64
CA LYS A 2 29.32 2.76 -49.92
C LYS A 2 27.79 2.83 -50.11
N LYS A 3 27.22 2.45 -51.26
CA LYS A 3 25.77 2.46 -51.51
C LYS A 3 25.01 1.30 -50.81
N THR A 4 25.65 0.17 -50.61
CA THR A 4 25.04 -0.98 -49.96
C THR A 4 24.94 -0.80 -48.45
N ILE A 5 25.87 -0.08 -47.83
CA ILE A 5 25.87 0.26 -46.41
C ILE A 5 24.76 1.26 -46.06
N GLN A 6 24.49 2.24 -46.95
CA GLN A 6 23.40 3.18 -46.73
C GLN A 6 22.00 2.53 -46.79
N ILE A 7 21.79 1.56 -47.67
CA ILE A 7 20.51 0.84 -47.76
C ILE A 7 20.30 -0.03 -46.54
N PHE A 8 21.34 -0.68 -46.01
CA PHE A 8 21.24 -1.47 -44.76
C PHE A 8 20.93 -0.59 -43.55
N PHE A 9 21.48 0.62 -43.46
CA PHE A 9 21.19 1.54 -42.36
C PHE A 9 19.75 2.08 -42.40
N TYR A 10 19.19 2.35 -43.57
CA TYR A 10 17.79 2.74 -43.72
C TYR A 10 16.81 1.60 -43.45
N ILE A 11 17.12 0.38 -43.83
CA ILE A 11 16.28 -0.80 -43.53
C ILE A 11 16.30 -1.12 -42.04
N THR A 12 17.44 -1.00 -41.37
CA THR A 12 17.53 -1.24 -39.91
C THR A 12 16.81 -0.13 -39.12
N LEU A 13 16.87 1.14 -39.57
CA LEU A 13 16.09 2.22 -38.93
C LEU A 13 14.57 2.09 -39.15
N PHE A 14 14.13 1.58 -40.30
CA PHE A 14 12.71 1.35 -40.59
C PHE A 14 12.15 0.14 -39.81
N VAL A 15 12.94 -0.91 -39.62
CA VAL A 15 12.53 -2.07 -38.82
C VAL A 15 12.51 -1.75 -37.33
N THR A 16 13.43 -0.93 -36.83
CA THR A 16 13.41 -0.52 -35.42
C THR A 16 12.30 0.48 -35.12
N SER A 17 11.95 1.38 -36.04
CA SER A 17 10.81 2.29 -35.86
C SER A 17 9.45 1.58 -35.94
N SER A 18 9.32 0.52 -36.75
CA SER A 18 8.10 -0.28 -36.81
C SER A 18 7.93 -1.26 -35.62
N ILE A 19 9.02 -1.67 -34.97
CA ILE A 19 8.96 -2.49 -33.76
C ILE A 19 8.60 -1.64 -32.54
N LEU A 20 9.04 -0.38 -32.46
CA LEU A 20 8.68 0.54 -31.38
C LEU A 20 7.21 1.03 -31.44
N SER A 21 6.57 0.97 -32.61
CA SER A 21 5.14 1.34 -32.76
C SER A 21 4.15 0.23 -32.41
N ALA A 22 4.63 -0.97 -32.03
CA ALA A 22 3.80 -2.16 -31.85
C ALA A 22 3.68 -2.67 -30.40
N ILE A 23 4.22 -1.95 -29.41
CA ILE A 23 3.94 -2.27 -28.01
C ILE A 23 2.54 -1.74 -27.68
N LYS A 24 1.51 -2.57 -27.96
CA LYS A 24 0.16 -2.27 -27.47
C LYS A 24 0.18 -2.31 -25.95
N ASP A 25 -0.34 -1.26 -25.34
CA ASP A 25 -0.62 -1.24 -23.90
C ASP A 25 -1.61 -2.36 -23.59
N LYS A 26 -1.11 -3.44 -22.95
CA LYS A 26 -1.90 -4.64 -22.66
C LYS A 26 -2.69 -4.44 -21.39
N PRO A 27 -3.99 -4.82 -21.38
CA PRO A 27 -4.76 -4.83 -20.15
C PRO A 27 -4.13 -5.76 -19.11
N PHE A 28 -4.23 -5.36 -17.86
CA PHE A 28 -3.88 -6.16 -16.68
C PHE A 28 -4.93 -5.98 -15.59
N THR A 29 -5.05 -6.96 -14.71
CA THR A 29 -5.97 -6.88 -13.58
C THR A 29 -5.38 -6.01 -12.47
N GLN A 30 -6.02 -4.88 -12.20
CA GLN A 30 -5.71 -4.01 -11.07
C GLN A 30 -6.64 -4.30 -9.90
N GLU A 31 -6.07 -4.53 -8.72
CA GLU A 31 -6.84 -4.59 -7.47
C GLU A 31 -6.92 -3.20 -6.82
N TYR A 32 -8.07 -2.91 -6.19
CA TYR A 32 -8.27 -1.70 -5.40
C TYR A 32 -9.22 -1.95 -4.23
N HIS A 33 -9.09 -1.15 -3.20
CA HIS A 33 -9.92 -1.22 -2.00
C HIS A 33 -11.18 -0.37 -2.13
N LYS A 34 -12.31 -0.93 -1.72
CA LYS A 34 -13.56 -0.20 -1.51
C LYS A 34 -14.07 -0.46 -0.08
N PRO A 35 -14.12 0.57 0.79
CA PRO A 35 -14.58 0.43 2.16
C PRO A 35 -16.10 0.45 2.24
N TYR A 36 -16.67 -0.37 3.15
CA TYR A 36 -18.08 -0.43 3.49
C TYR A 36 -18.23 -0.49 5.01
N PRO A 37 -18.04 0.62 5.72
CA PRO A 37 -18.23 0.66 7.17
C PRO A 37 -19.71 0.48 7.54
N LEU A 38 -19.98 -0.19 8.66
CA LEU A 38 -21.30 -0.21 9.26
C LEU A 38 -21.37 0.94 10.27
N LEU A 39 -22.04 2.02 9.91
CA LEU A 39 -21.93 3.33 10.60
C LEU A 39 -22.58 3.41 12.00
N THR A 40 -23.23 2.34 12.48
CA THR A 40 -23.89 2.34 13.78
C THR A 40 -22.97 1.79 14.87
N GLN A 41 -22.96 2.44 16.03
CA GLN A 41 -22.13 2.09 17.17
C GLN A 41 -22.35 0.62 17.60
N GLY A 42 -21.26 -0.17 17.69
CA GLY A 42 -21.29 -1.61 18.02
C GLY A 42 -21.54 -2.57 16.85
N GLN A 43 -21.86 -2.06 15.65
CA GLN A 43 -22.14 -2.89 14.47
C GLN A 43 -20.90 -3.16 13.60
N ASN A 44 -19.85 -2.38 13.75
CA ASN A 44 -18.66 -2.47 12.89
C ASN A 44 -17.83 -3.75 13.06
N ASP A 45 -17.95 -4.49 14.14
CA ASP A 45 -17.26 -5.79 14.33
C ASP A 45 -18.03 -6.89 13.56
N VAL A 46 -17.69 -7.04 12.27
CA VAL A 46 -18.30 -8.04 11.38
C VAL A 46 -17.60 -9.37 11.59
N LYS A 47 -18.35 -10.39 12.05
CA LYS A 47 -17.80 -11.70 12.40
C LYS A 47 -17.91 -12.73 11.28
N ALA A 48 -18.96 -12.64 10.47
CA ALA A 48 -19.22 -13.53 9.36
C ALA A 48 -19.64 -12.73 8.14
N ILE A 49 -19.24 -13.17 6.95
CA ILE A 49 -19.61 -12.56 5.68
C ILE A 49 -19.99 -13.63 4.66
N ALA A 50 -21.01 -13.35 3.87
CA ALA A 50 -21.40 -14.20 2.75
C ALA A 50 -21.77 -13.35 1.53
N VAL A 51 -21.60 -13.93 0.35
CA VAL A 51 -22.11 -13.38 -0.90
C VAL A 51 -23.04 -14.43 -1.51
N ASP A 52 -24.31 -14.07 -1.73
CA ASP A 52 -25.28 -15.01 -2.31
C ASP A 52 -25.15 -15.10 -3.84
N LEU A 53 -25.88 -16.04 -4.45
CA LEU A 53 -25.81 -16.27 -5.90
C LEU A 53 -26.26 -15.07 -6.73
N SER A 54 -27.06 -14.16 -6.16
CA SER A 54 -27.44 -12.89 -6.80
C SER A 54 -26.32 -11.84 -6.74
N GLY A 55 -25.29 -12.10 -5.93
CA GLY A 55 -24.19 -11.18 -5.65
C GLY A 55 -24.48 -10.22 -4.48
N THR A 56 -25.57 -10.43 -3.73
CA THR A 56 -25.84 -9.66 -2.51
C THR A 56 -24.84 -10.01 -1.41
N VAL A 57 -24.30 -8.99 -0.75
CA VAL A 57 -23.36 -9.16 0.36
C VAL A 57 -24.08 -9.06 1.68
N TRP A 58 -23.82 -10.03 2.55
CA TRP A 58 -24.42 -10.17 3.86
C TRP A 58 -23.36 -10.12 4.95
N ALA A 59 -23.58 -9.31 5.97
CA ALA A 59 -22.67 -9.14 7.10
C ALA A 59 -23.35 -9.53 8.42
N GLY A 60 -22.76 -10.50 9.11
CA GLY A 60 -23.18 -10.95 10.43
C GLY A 60 -22.35 -10.27 11.53
N THR A 61 -23.02 -9.65 12.49
CA THR A 61 -22.40 -8.92 13.59
C THR A 61 -22.98 -9.31 14.94
N LYS A 62 -22.46 -8.75 16.02
CA LYS A 62 -23.11 -8.85 17.34
C LYS A 62 -24.48 -8.14 17.38
N ALA A 63 -24.67 -7.15 16.51
CA ALA A 63 -25.89 -6.34 16.47
C ALA A 63 -26.94 -6.89 15.47
N GLY A 64 -26.69 -8.01 14.81
CA GLY A 64 -27.62 -8.66 13.90
C GLY A 64 -27.05 -8.93 12.50
N LEU A 65 -27.95 -9.13 11.54
CA LEU A 65 -27.65 -9.40 10.14
C LEU A 65 -27.93 -8.15 9.29
N PHE A 66 -26.99 -7.82 8.42
CA PHE A 66 -27.07 -6.67 7.52
C PHE A 66 -26.89 -7.09 6.06
N LYS A 67 -27.58 -6.43 5.17
CA LYS A 67 -27.51 -6.58 3.71
C LYS A 67 -26.93 -5.30 3.10
N LEU A 68 -25.95 -5.42 2.22
CA LEU A 68 -25.36 -4.27 1.52
C LEU A 68 -26.23 -3.82 0.34
N ASP A 69 -26.61 -2.54 0.35
CA ASP A 69 -27.01 -1.84 -0.86
C ASP A 69 -25.76 -1.27 -1.55
N ARG A 70 -25.37 -1.86 -2.69
CA ARG A 70 -24.17 -1.44 -3.42
C ARG A 70 -24.33 -0.08 -4.11
N SER A 71 -25.56 0.37 -4.37
CA SER A 71 -25.84 1.62 -5.08
C SER A 71 -25.60 2.83 -4.18
N THR A 72 -25.98 2.72 -2.91
CA THR A 72 -25.83 3.76 -1.89
C THR A 72 -24.61 3.54 -1.00
N ALA A 73 -23.99 2.35 -1.06
CA ALA A 73 -22.93 1.88 -0.16
C ALA A 73 -23.36 1.87 1.32
N THR A 74 -24.67 1.64 1.57
CA THR A 74 -25.27 1.56 2.92
C THR A 74 -25.70 0.14 3.27
N TRP A 75 -25.96 -0.10 4.55
CA TRP A 75 -26.35 -1.39 5.08
C TRP A 75 -27.79 -1.36 5.61
N ASP A 76 -28.62 -2.25 5.08
CA ASP A 76 -29.99 -2.48 5.56
C ASP A 76 -29.97 -3.50 6.68
N SER A 77 -30.62 -3.21 7.82
CA SER A 77 -30.81 -4.19 8.89
C SER A 77 -31.88 -5.19 8.50
N MET A 78 -31.51 -6.47 8.49
CA MET A 78 -32.39 -7.58 8.10
C MET A 78 -32.85 -8.42 9.28
N LEU A 79 -32.03 -8.52 10.33
CA LEU A 79 -32.35 -9.12 11.63
C LEU A 79 -31.71 -8.25 12.72
N ASP A 80 -32.49 -7.86 13.70
CA ASP A 80 -32.01 -7.14 14.87
C ASP A 80 -31.66 -8.11 16.03
N THR A 81 -31.05 -7.60 17.08
CA THR A 81 -30.62 -8.41 18.24
C THR A 81 -31.73 -8.76 19.20
N THR A 82 -32.92 -8.17 19.09
CA THR A 82 -33.98 -8.25 20.10
C THR A 82 -34.46 -9.68 20.31
N ASN A 83 -34.42 -10.52 19.25
CA ASN A 83 -34.88 -11.90 19.31
C ASN A 83 -33.86 -12.93 18.81
N GLN A 84 -32.76 -12.54 18.17
CA GLN A 84 -31.81 -13.45 17.48
C GLN A 84 -30.43 -13.51 18.15
N GLY A 85 -30.03 -12.45 18.84
CA GLY A 85 -28.68 -12.30 19.36
C GLY A 85 -27.60 -12.19 18.30
N PRO A 86 -26.32 -12.33 18.68
CA PRO A 86 -25.19 -12.28 17.75
C PRO A 86 -25.28 -13.29 16.62
N ILE A 87 -24.88 -12.89 15.41
CA ILE A 87 -24.67 -13.80 14.29
C ILE A 87 -23.27 -14.41 14.38
N ASN A 88 -23.22 -15.74 14.31
CA ASN A 88 -21.98 -16.50 14.48
C ASN A 88 -21.41 -16.98 13.15
N ASP A 89 -22.27 -17.40 12.21
CA ASP A 89 -21.86 -17.92 10.91
C ASP A 89 -22.92 -17.63 9.83
N LEU A 90 -22.48 -17.52 8.58
CA LEU A 90 -23.30 -17.32 7.40
C LEU A 90 -22.91 -18.35 6.34
N PHE A 91 -23.90 -18.97 5.72
CA PHE A 91 -23.68 -19.95 4.67
C PHE A 91 -24.73 -19.80 3.54
N VAL A 92 -24.29 -19.80 2.29
CA VAL A 92 -25.18 -19.83 1.13
C VAL A 92 -25.13 -21.24 0.55
N ASP A 93 -26.27 -21.91 0.50
CA ASP A 93 -26.35 -23.27 -0.01
C ASP A 93 -26.31 -23.34 -1.55
N SER A 94 -26.22 -24.55 -2.06
CA SER A 94 -26.19 -24.84 -3.51
C SER A 94 -27.43 -24.34 -4.27
N LYS A 95 -28.52 -24.04 -3.58
CA LYS A 95 -29.77 -23.50 -4.12
C LYS A 95 -29.91 -21.99 -4.01
N GLY A 96 -28.88 -21.33 -3.40
CA GLY A 96 -28.86 -19.89 -3.20
C GLY A 96 -29.61 -19.40 -1.96
N VAL A 97 -30.02 -20.27 -1.06
CA VAL A 97 -30.62 -19.89 0.23
C VAL A 97 -29.51 -19.46 1.18
N LEU A 98 -29.66 -18.27 1.75
CA LEU A 98 -28.77 -17.84 2.83
C LEU A 98 -29.23 -18.44 4.16
N TRP A 99 -28.36 -19.19 4.79
CA TRP A 99 -28.52 -19.74 6.13
C TRP A 99 -27.74 -18.91 7.14
N VAL A 100 -28.38 -18.59 8.26
CA VAL A 100 -27.85 -17.73 9.31
C VAL A 100 -27.81 -18.51 10.61
N ALA A 101 -26.61 -18.76 11.12
CA ALA A 101 -26.37 -19.31 12.45
C ALA A 101 -26.30 -18.17 13.46
N ALA A 102 -27.27 -18.14 14.37
CA ALA A 102 -27.40 -17.10 15.40
C ALA A 102 -27.34 -17.67 16.81
N TRP A 103 -27.24 -16.77 17.79
CA TRP A 103 -27.30 -17.16 19.21
C TRP A 103 -28.61 -17.87 19.59
N ASN A 104 -29.74 -17.48 18.98
CA ASN A 104 -31.06 -18.03 19.25
C ASN A 104 -31.60 -18.96 18.16
N GLY A 105 -30.73 -19.66 17.44
CA GLY A 105 -31.13 -20.67 16.46
C GLY A 105 -30.67 -20.39 15.04
N VAL A 106 -31.43 -20.92 14.07
CA VAL A 106 -31.13 -20.81 12.61
C VAL A 106 -32.24 -20.07 11.90
N PHE A 107 -31.84 -19.24 10.93
CA PHE A 107 -32.76 -18.58 9.99
C PHE A 107 -32.37 -18.94 8.56
N ALA A 108 -33.37 -19.16 7.72
CA ALA A 108 -33.22 -19.25 6.27
C ALA A 108 -33.78 -18.00 5.59
N PHE A 109 -33.03 -17.42 4.68
CA PHE A 109 -33.47 -16.28 3.86
C PHE A 109 -33.81 -16.74 2.45
N GLU A 110 -35.12 -16.72 2.13
CA GLU A 110 -35.65 -16.94 0.80
C GLU A 110 -36.32 -15.66 0.31
N ASN A 111 -35.91 -15.16 -0.85
CA ASN A 111 -36.45 -13.89 -1.40
C ASN A 111 -36.38 -12.71 -0.41
N LEU A 112 -35.24 -12.57 0.30
CA LEU A 112 -34.99 -11.55 1.33
C LEU A 112 -35.91 -11.61 2.56
N LYS A 113 -36.69 -12.69 2.75
CA LYS A 113 -37.55 -12.88 3.90
C LYS A 113 -36.95 -13.90 4.86
N PRO A 114 -36.82 -13.56 6.17
CA PRO A 114 -36.34 -14.49 7.18
C PRO A 114 -37.39 -15.52 7.57
N ASN A 115 -37.03 -16.79 7.53
CA ASN A 115 -37.77 -17.89 8.10
C ASN A 115 -36.99 -18.52 9.25
N LYS A 116 -37.49 -18.37 10.48
CA LYS A 116 -36.85 -19.01 11.65
C LYS A 116 -37.17 -20.53 11.64
N VAL A 117 -36.13 -21.33 11.81
CA VAL A 117 -36.24 -22.78 12.00
C VAL A 117 -36.71 -23.04 13.43
N LYS A 118 -37.97 -23.45 13.59
CA LYS A 118 -38.64 -23.58 14.89
C LYS A 118 -38.04 -24.70 15.76
N GLU A 119 -37.55 -25.76 15.12
CA GLU A 119 -36.97 -26.93 15.74
C GLU A 119 -35.61 -26.70 16.37
N ILE A 120 -34.91 -25.61 15.96
CA ILE A 120 -33.56 -25.31 16.42
C ILE A 120 -33.62 -24.15 17.42
N VAL A 121 -33.27 -24.43 18.66
CA VAL A 121 -33.21 -23.44 19.73
C VAL A 121 -31.82 -23.45 20.35
N GLY A 122 -31.37 -22.28 20.79
CA GLY A 122 -30.06 -22.08 21.41
C GLY A 122 -28.94 -21.70 20.44
N PRO A 123 -27.72 -21.49 20.96
CA PRO A 123 -26.60 -20.96 20.19
C PRO A 123 -26.12 -21.95 19.12
N ILE A 124 -26.13 -21.50 17.88
CA ILE A 124 -25.55 -22.22 16.75
C ILE A 124 -24.22 -21.54 16.36
N GLY A 125 -23.16 -22.33 16.35
CA GLY A 125 -21.80 -21.85 16.07
C GLY A 125 -21.42 -21.94 14.62
N ALA A 126 -21.91 -22.98 13.89
CA ALA A 126 -21.57 -23.21 12.49
C ALA A 126 -22.73 -23.84 11.71
N ILE A 127 -22.79 -23.55 10.42
CA ILE A 127 -23.76 -24.08 9.48
C ILE A 127 -23.10 -24.34 8.11
N SER A 128 -23.46 -25.45 7.46
CA SER A 128 -22.93 -25.81 6.13
C SER A 128 -23.83 -26.79 5.42
N GLU A 129 -23.61 -27.00 4.11
CA GLU A 129 -24.23 -28.05 3.30
C GLU A 129 -23.27 -29.24 3.17
N ILE A 130 -23.74 -30.42 3.49
CA ILE A 130 -23.01 -31.69 3.40
C ILE A 130 -23.91 -32.69 2.68
N GLU A 131 -23.47 -33.23 1.55
CA GLU A 131 -24.25 -34.17 0.71
C GLU A 131 -25.67 -33.67 0.39
N GLY A 132 -25.79 -32.38 0.06
CA GLY A 132 -27.08 -31.75 -0.27
C GLY A 132 -28.04 -31.57 0.92
N SER A 133 -27.57 -31.83 2.15
CA SER A 133 -28.32 -31.59 3.39
C SER A 133 -27.70 -30.46 4.19
N ILE A 134 -28.51 -29.55 4.69
CA ILE A 134 -28.01 -28.50 5.60
C ILE A 134 -27.80 -29.11 6.99
N ILE A 135 -26.65 -28.81 7.54
CA ILE A 135 -26.24 -29.20 8.90
C ILE A 135 -25.98 -27.94 9.71
N ALA A 136 -26.61 -27.84 10.86
CA ALA A 136 -26.36 -26.80 11.85
C ALA A 136 -25.87 -27.42 13.15
N MET A 137 -24.83 -26.83 13.74
CA MET A 137 -24.24 -27.35 14.94
C MET A 137 -23.99 -26.27 16.00
N GLY A 138 -24.38 -26.55 17.21
CA GLY A 138 -24.22 -25.67 18.36
C GLY A 138 -24.01 -26.45 19.65
N SER A 139 -24.08 -25.73 20.80
CA SER A 139 -23.89 -26.33 22.13
C SER A 139 -24.92 -27.41 22.51
N GLU A 140 -26.14 -27.28 21.95
CA GLU A 140 -27.26 -28.15 22.24
C GLU A 140 -27.31 -29.42 21.37
N GLY A 141 -26.44 -29.54 20.38
CA GLY A 141 -26.32 -30.69 19.49
C GLY A 141 -26.16 -30.36 18.03
N LEU A 142 -26.43 -31.35 17.20
CA LEU A 142 -26.38 -31.29 15.75
C LEU A 142 -27.77 -31.50 15.17
N TRP A 143 -28.13 -30.67 14.23
CA TRP A 143 -29.37 -30.77 13.46
C TRP A 143 -29.07 -30.98 11.98
N LYS A 144 -29.76 -31.96 11.38
CA LYS A 144 -29.69 -32.26 9.95
C LYS A 144 -31.04 -32.03 9.30
N LYS A 145 -31.08 -31.25 8.24
CA LYS A 145 -32.30 -30.99 7.45
C LYS A 145 -32.62 -32.18 6.57
N LYS A 146 -33.85 -32.70 6.67
CA LYS A 146 -34.41 -33.77 5.80
C LYS A 146 -35.73 -33.27 5.19
N GLY A 147 -35.68 -32.92 3.90
CA GLY A 147 -36.85 -32.32 3.25
C GLY A 147 -37.26 -31.00 3.91
N LYS A 148 -38.46 -30.94 4.51
CA LYS A 148 -38.97 -29.75 5.23
C LYS A 148 -38.70 -29.81 6.76
N SER A 149 -38.29 -30.94 7.31
CA SER A 149 -38.09 -31.15 8.76
C SER A 149 -36.62 -31.11 9.12
N TRP A 150 -36.36 -30.84 10.41
CA TRP A 150 -35.05 -30.89 11.01
C TRP A 150 -34.99 -31.98 12.07
N ASN A 151 -34.00 -32.84 11.98
CA ASN A 151 -33.79 -33.92 12.93
C ASN A 151 -32.59 -33.59 13.81
N LYS A 152 -32.77 -33.62 15.11
CA LYS A 152 -31.69 -33.51 16.07
C LYS A 152 -30.99 -34.87 16.20
N GLU A 153 -29.69 -34.90 15.98
CA GLU A 153 -28.87 -36.06 16.31
C GLU A 153 -28.39 -35.96 17.76
N ASN A 154 -28.58 -37.06 18.51
CA ASN A 154 -28.10 -37.14 19.91
C ASN A 154 -26.59 -37.37 19.89
N ILE A 155 -25.81 -36.29 19.79
CA ILE A 155 -24.37 -36.29 19.83
C ILE A 155 -23.94 -35.57 21.13
N SER A 156 -23.27 -36.27 22.01
CA SER A 156 -22.64 -35.65 23.18
C SER A 156 -21.34 -34.97 22.74
N PHE A 157 -21.40 -33.67 22.44
CA PHE A 157 -20.25 -32.87 22.10
C PHE A 157 -20.31 -31.49 22.77
N SER A 158 -19.46 -31.28 23.75
CA SER A 158 -19.51 -30.12 24.66
C SER A 158 -18.60 -28.96 24.25
N LYS A 159 -17.97 -29.03 23.08
CA LYS A 159 -17.06 -27.96 22.61
C LYS A 159 -17.81 -26.93 21.78
N ALA A 160 -17.46 -25.67 21.96
CA ALA A 160 -17.94 -24.60 21.10
C ALA A 160 -17.38 -24.77 19.68
N ILE A 161 -18.27 -24.86 18.69
CA ILE A 161 -17.93 -25.05 17.28
C ILE A 161 -17.87 -23.70 16.61
N ARG A 162 -16.85 -23.52 15.78
CA ARG A 162 -16.61 -22.27 15.03
C ARG A 162 -16.88 -22.41 13.54
N LYS A 163 -16.49 -23.56 12.98
CA LYS A 163 -16.71 -23.87 11.54
C LYS A 163 -16.89 -25.38 11.38
N LEU A 164 -17.57 -25.76 10.32
CA LEU A 164 -17.66 -27.14 9.86
C LEU A 164 -17.55 -27.20 8.33
N ILE A 165 -16.92 -28.27 7.81
CA ILE A 165 -16.71 -28.50 6.38
C ILE A 165 -16.87 -29.99 6.09
N PRO A 166 -17.48 -30.41 4.95
CA PRO A 166 -17.50 -31.80 4.56
C PRO A 166 -16.10 -32.37 4.40
N ASP A 167 -15.90 -33.65 4.74
CA ASP A 167 -14.74 -34.39 4.32
C ASP A 167 -14.90 -34.92 2.87
N LYS A 168 -13.94 -35.67 2.37
CA LYS A 168 -14.02 -36.29 1.04
C LYS A 168 -14.85 -37.61 1.03
N GLY A 169 -15.42 -37.98 2.19
CA GLY A 169 -16.31 -39.13 2.38
C GLY A 169 -17.68 -38.71 2.91
N ASN A 170 -18.23 -39.49 3.83
CA ASN A 170 -19.57 -39.26 4.42
C ASN A 170 -19.51 -38.58 5.79
N GLY A 171 -18.45 -37.84 6.07
CA GLY A 171 -18.18 -37.15 7.32
C GLY A 171 -17.97 -35.66 7.16
N TYR A 172 -17.49 -35.05 8.24
CA TYR A 172 -17.10 -33.65 8.23
C TYR A 172 -16.14 -33.30 9.36
N TYR A 173 -15.33 -32.25 9.15
CA TYR A 173 -14.43 -31.70 10.12
C TYR A 173 -15.09 -30.57 10.91
N LEU A 174 -14.69 -30.44 12.18
CA LEU A 174 -15.19 -29.46 13.13
C LEU A 174 -14.04 -28.66 13.72
N ALA A 175 -14.02 -27.35 13.45
CA ALA A 175 -13.08 -26.42 14.08
C ALA A 175 -13.57 -26.01 15.47
N THR A 176 -12.75 -26.18 16.48
CA THR A 176 -13.05 -25.78 17.85
C THR A 176 -11.89 -25.04 18.51
N GLY A 177 -12.12 -24.47 19.70
CA GLY A 177 -11.04 -23.92 20.53
C GLY A 177 -10.23 -24.96 21.30
N LYS A 178 -10.47 -26.25 21.05
CA LYS A 178 -9.86 -27.39 21.75
C LYS A 178 -9.56 -28.55 20.81
N GLY A 179 -9.27 -28.27 19.57
CA GLY A 179 -8.84 -29.19 18.56
C GLY A 179 -9.68 -29.19 17.29
N LEU A 180 -9.16 -29.88 16.29
CA LEU A 180 -9.85 -30.27 15.07
C LEU A 180 -10.49 -31.64 15.32
N TYR A 181 -11.78 -31.73 15.10
CA TYR A 181 -12.51 -33.00 15.26
C TYR A 181 -13.04 -33.48 13.93
N HIS A 182 -13.11 -34.79 13.78
CA HIS A 182 -13.71 -35.45 12.62
C HIS A 182 -14.94 -36.24 13.05
N LYS A 183 -16.07 -35.95 12.41
CA LYS A 183 -17.27 -36.77 12.54
C LYS A 183 -17.36 -37.75 11.38
N ASN A 184 -17.30 -39.01 11.68
CA ASN A 184 -17.55 -40.08 10.72
C ASN A 184 -18.66 -40.98 11.27
N ARG A 185 -19.73 -41.21 10.49
CA ARG A 185 -20.95 -41.92 10.89
C ARG A 185 -21.49 -41.38 12.22
N ASN A 186 -21.40 -42.16 13.30
CA ASN A 186 -21.97 -41.82 14.60
C ASN A 186 -20.93 -41.40 15.65
N GLN A 187 -19.67 -41.27 15.29
CA GLN A 187 -18.60 -40.91 16.22
C GLN A 187 -17.97 -39.55 15.84
N ILE A 188 -17.66 -38.77 16.86
CA ILE A 188 -16.83 -37.57 16.77
C ILE A 188 -15.54 -37.86 17.51
N THR A 189 -14.42 -37.83 16.80
CA THR A 189 -13.11 -38.10 17.37
C THR A 189 -12.19 -36.91 17.17
N LEU A 190 -11.21 -36.74 18.06
CA LEU A 190 -10.13 -35.77 17.86
C LEU A 190 -9.29 -36.23 16.65
N PHE A 191 -9.09 -35.33 15.68
CA PHE A 191 -8.48 -35.65 14.41
C PHE A 191 -7.00 -35.25 14.31
N GLN A 192 -6.40 -34.76 15.35
CA GLN A 192 -5.04 -34.28 15.36
C GLN A 192 -4.17 -34.99 16.36
N ASN A 193 -2.86 -35.12 16.08
CA ASN A 193 -1.83 -35.38 17.07
C ASN A 193 -1.18 -34.07 17.50
N GLU A 194 -0.78 -33.96 18.77
CA GLU A 194 -0.20 -32.73 19.33
C GLU A 194 1.09 -32.27 18.61
N GLU A 195 1.80 -33.18 17.95
CA GLU A 195 3.05 -32.91 17.24
C GLU A 195 2.88 -32.47 15.78
N GLU A 196 1.67 -32.56 15.21
CA GLU A 196 1.44 -32.41 13.77
C GLU A 196 0.69 -31.14 13.37
N ILE A 197 0.00 -30.48 14.32
CA ILE A 197 -0.74 -29.26 14.11
C ILE A 197 -0.17 -28.13 14.99
N LEU A 198 -0.07 -26.92 14.44
CA LEU A 198 0.58 -25.79 15.12
C LEU A 198 -0.14 -25.34 16.41
N SER A 199 -1.45 -25.59 16.53
CA SER A 199 -2.24 -25.28 17.73
C SER A 199 -3.58 -26.01 17.68
N ASP A 200 -4.09 -26.42 18.85
CA ASP A 200 -5.43 -26.96 19.02
C ASP A 200 -6.54 -25.91 18.95
N ASN A 201 -6.19 -24.64 18.93
CA ASN A 201 -7.15 -23.53 18.86
C ASN A 201 -7.46 -23.20 17.39
N ILE A 202 -8.41 -23.95 16.79
CA ILE A 202 -8.75 -23.88 15.37
C ILE A 202 -9.83 -22.85 15.13
N TYR A 203 -9.65 -22.00 14.12
CA TYR A 203 -10.59 -20.93 13.76
C TYR A 203 -11.28 -21.14 12.40
N GLY A 204 -10.59 -21.72 11.43
CA GLY A 204 -11.15 -21.94 10.12
C GLY A 204 -10.35 -22.93 9.28
N PHE A 205 -10.95 -23.38 8.19
CA PHE A 205 -10.33 -24.29 7.24
C PHE A 205 -11.04 -24.22 5.89
N ASP A 206 -10.34 -24.63 4.85
CA ASP A 206 -10.89 -24.84 3.52
C ASP A 206 -10.00 -25.82 2.75
N TYR A 207 -10.53 -26.37 1.65
CA TYR A 207 -9.76 -27.19 0.74
C TYR A 207 -9.09 -26.34 -0.36
N ALA A 208 -7.83 -26.58 -0.63
CA ALA A 208 -7.13 -26.07 -1.80
C ALA A 208 -7.60 -26.77 -3.09
N GLU A 209 -7.14 -26.31 -4.23
CA GLU A 209 -7.56 -26.84 -5.55
C GLU A 209 -7.14 -28.31 -5.75
N ASP A 210 -5.96 -28.67 -5.26
CA ASP A 210 -5.40 -30.05 -5.26
C ASP A 210 -6.08 -30.97 -4.24
N GLY A 211 -6.96 -30.42 -3.40
CA GLY A 211 -7.70 -31.13 -2.38
C GLY A 211 -7.03 -31.21 -1.02
N ASP A 212 -5.95 -30.47 -0.80
CA ASP A 212 -5.31 -30.34 0.49
C ASP A 212 -6.23 -29.60 1.48
N LEU A 213 -6.34 -30.11 2.69
CA LEU A 213 -7.07 -29.43 3.75
C LEU A 213 -6.15 -28.44 4.47
N TRP A 214 -6.46 -27.16 4.34
CA TRP A 214 -5.77 -26.07 5.02
C TRP A 214 -6.48 -25.71 6.31
N VAL A 215 -5.78 -25.79 7.44
CA VAL A 215 -6.34 -25.57 8.78
C VAL A 215 -5.67 -24.37 9.43
N GLY A 216 -6.44 -23.32 9.67
CA GLY A 216 -6.01 -22.09 10.33
C GLY A 216 -6.20 -22.14 11.83
N SER A 217 -5.17 -21.83 12.57
CA SER A 217 -5.11 -21.91 14.02
C SER A 217 -4.46 -20.68 14.67
N LEU A 218 -4.33 -20.68 15.99
CA LEU A 218 -3.57 -19.66 16.73
C LEU A 218 -2.06 -19.75 16.44
N GLY A 219 -1.55 -20.86 15.89
CA GLY A 219 -0.13 -21.05 15.59
C GLY A 219 0.25 -20.72 14.14
N GLY A 220 -0.73 -20.54 13.25
CA GLY A 220 -0.54 -20.42 11.81
C GLY A 220 -1.46 -21.31 11.00
N VAL A 221 -1.00 -21.79 9.84
CA VAL A 221 -1.74 -22.71 8.97
C VAL A 221 -1.01 -24.05 8.93
N SER A 222 -1.74 -25.15 9.15
CA SER A 222 -1.27 -26.53 8.92
C SER A 222 -2.00 -27.13 7.73
N VAL A 223 -1.30 -27.91 6.92
CA VAL A 223 -1.83 -28.51 5.68
C VAL A 223 -1.83 -30.05 5.79
N TYR A 224 -2.98 -30.65 5.52
CA TYR A 224 -3.21 -32.10 5.58
C TYR A 224 -3.54 -32.66 4.19
N LEU A 225 -2.80 -33.70 3.78
CA LEU A 225 -2.98 -34.40 2.52
C LEU A 225 -2.67 -35.90 2.70
N ASN A 226 -3.48 -36.75 2.06
CA ASN A 226 -3.26 -38.20 2.01
C ASN A 226 -2.93 -38.80 3.37
N ASP A 227 -3.78 -38.51 4.36
CA ASP A 227 -3.69 -38.99 5.73
C ASP A 227 -2.43 -38.55 6.50
N LYS A 228 -1.79 -37.46 6.07
CA LYS A 228 -0.60 -36.88 6.71
C LYS A 228 -0.66 -35.37 6.78
N TRP A 229 -0.14 -34.80 7.86
CA TRP A 229 0.21 -33.39 7.92
C TRP A 229 1.53 -33.19 7.17
N ILE A 230 1.51 -32.42 6.08
CA ILE A 230 2.63 -32.34 5.15
C ILE A 230 3.41 -31.03 5.25
N LYS A 231 2.78 -29.97 5.74
CA LYS A 231 3.36 -28.63 5.77
C LYS A 231 2.69 -27.73 6.79
N SER A 232 3.46 -26.77 7.30
CA SER A 232 2.94 -25.69 8.12
C SER A 232 3.47 -24.36 7.62
N TYR A 233 2.65 -23.30 7.74
CA TYR A 233 3.02 -21.93 7.42
C TYR A 233 2.90 -21.03 8.64
N THR A 234 3.95 -20.28 8.89
CA THR A 234 4.12 -19.31 9.99
C THR A 234 4.59 -17.97 9.43
N PRO A 235 4.83 -16.94 10.24
CA PRO A 235 5.45 -15.70 9.76
C PRO A 235 6.82 -15.88 9.10
N LYS A 236 7.56 -16.92 9.44
CA LYS A 236 8.83 -17.27 8.77
C LYS A 236 8.63 -17.69 7.31
N ASP A 237 7.43 -18.15 6.97
CA ASP A 237 7.05 -18.64 5.66
C ASP A 237 6.24 -17.61 4.85
N GLY A 238 5.98 -16.42 5.42
CA GLY A 238 5.27 -15.31 4.75
C GLY A 238 3.86 -15.03 5.25
N LEU A 239 3.38 -15.68 6.32
CA LEU A 239 2.14 -15.25 6.97
C LEU A 239 2.35 -13.91 7.72
N PRO A 240 1.38 -12.99 7.69
CA PRO A 240 1.52 -11.71 8.39
C PRO A 240 1.42 -11.85 9.93
N ASN A 241 0.77 -12.91 10.42
CA ASN A 241 0.59 -13.17 11.85
C ASN A 241 0.31 -14.65 12.12
N ILE A 242 0.68 -15.13 13.31
CA ILE A 242 0.39 -16.50 13.76
C ILE A 242 -1.10 -16.74 14.07
N TRP A 243 -1.85 -15.70 14.38
CA TRP A 243 -3.27 -15.81 14.68
C TRP A 243 -4.09 -15.76 13.39
N VAL A 244 -4.43 -16.93 12.89
CA VAL A 244 -5.24 -17.13 11.69
C VAL A 244 -6.71 -17.25 12.08
N ASN A 245 -7.55 -16.32 11.62
CA ASN A 245 -8.99 -16.31 11.92
C ASN A 245 -9.82 -17.04 10.89
N CYS A 246 -9.42 -17.06 9.63
CA CYS A 246 -10.11 -17.76 8.54
C CYS A 246 -9.16 -18.20 7.45
N VAL A 247 -9.55 -19.26 6.76
CA VAL A 247 -8.92 -19.77 5.54
C VAL A 247 -10.03 -19.99 4.53
N LYS A 248 -9.84 -19.51 3.30
CA LYS A 248 -10.83 -19.60 2.21
C LYS A 248 -10.16 -19.79 0.86
N LYS A 249 -10.68 -20.69 0.04
CA LYS A 249 -10.31 -20.82 -1.36
C LYS A 249 -11.13 -19.84 -2.21
N SER A 250 -10.44 -19.08 -3.06
CA SER A 250 -11.09 -18.26 -4.09
C SER A 250 -11.41 -19.07 -5.35
N SER A 251 -12.27 -18.55 -6.20
CA SER A 251 -12.68 -19.22 -7.46
C SER A 251 -11.54 -19.42 -8.46
N ASP A 252 -10.44 -18.67 -8.32
CA ASP A 252 -9.22 -18.81 -9.12
C ASP A 252 -8.19 -19.79 -8.48
N GLY A 253 -8.62 -20.62 -7.51
CA GLY A 253 -7.83 -21.67 -6.87
C GLY A 253 -6.87 -21.19 -5.76
N ARG A 254 -6.72 -19.88 -5.56
CA ARG A 254 -5.80 -19.33 -4.56
C ARG A 254 -6.34 -19.46 -3.14
N MET A 255 -5.43 -19.75 -2.21
CA MET A 255 -5.78 -19.79 -0.79
C MET A 255 -5.63 -18.42 -0.15
N TRP A 256 -6.69 -17.97 0.50
CA TRP A 256 -6.71 -16.71 1.25
C TRP A 256 -6.73 -16.98 2.74
N VAL A 257 -5.88 -16.30 3.47
CA VAL A 257 -5.72 -16.46 4.92
C VAL A 257 -5.92 -15.10 5.59
N GLY A 258 -6.99 -15.00 6.38
CA GLY A 258 -7.29 -13.83 7.19
C GLY A 258 -6.68 -13.94 8.57
N THR A 259 -5.94 -12.93 8.99
CA THR A 259 -5.21 -12.91 10.27
C THR A 259 -5.56 -11.67 11.10
N LYS A 260 -4.94 -11.54 12.28
CA LYS A 260 -4.99 -10.33 13.12
C LYS A 260 -4.25 -9.13 12.51
N LEU A 261 -3.34 -9.35 11.54
CA LEU A 261 -2.53 -8.32 10.89
C LEU A 261 -2.66 -8.34 9.36
N GLY A 262 -3.91 -8.41 8.88
CA GLY A 262 -4.21 -8.36 7.45
C GLY A 262 -4.64 -9.70 6.86
N VAL A 263 -4.88 -9.67 5.56
CA VAL A 263 -5.20 -10.84 4.75
C VAL A 263 -4.06 -11.10 3.77
N THR A 264 -3.67 -12.35 3.65
CA THR A 264 -2.68 -12.78 2.67
C THR A 264 -3.27 -13.83 1.73
N ARG A 265 -2.75 -13.87 0.51
CA ARG A 265 -3.15 -14.79 -0.54
C ARG A 265 -1.94 -15.58 -1.01
N PHE A 266 -2.09 -16.90 -1.09
CA PHE A 266 -1.10 -17.83 -1.60
C PHE A 266 -1.50 -18.33 -2.99
N ASP A 267 -0.60 -18.28 -3.95
CA ASP A 267 -0.83 -18.69 -5.33
C ASP A 267 -0.18 -20.04 -5.69
N GLY A 268 0.36 -20.75 -4.69
CA GLY A 268 1.13 -21.99 -4.84
C GLY A 268 2.62 -21.78 -4.60
N GLU A 269 3.15 -20.59 -4.83
CA GLU A 269 4.57 -20.25 -4.66
C GLU A 269 4.80 -19.07 -3.73
N THR A 270 4.03 -17.99 -3.89
CA THR A 270 4.26 -16.71 -3.21
C THR A 270 3.08 -16.26 -2.38
N TRP A 271 3.38 -15.49 -1.33
CA TRP A 271 2.42 -14.81 -0.50
C TRP A 271 2.23 -13.36 -0.93
N SER A 272 1.00 -12.93 -1.08
CA SER A 272 0.62 -11.54 -1.41
C SER A 272 -0.20 -10.92 -0.30
N LEU A 273 0.42 -10.04 0.50
CA LEU A 273 -0.21 -9.40 1.67
C LEU A 273 -1.08 -8.19 1.28
N ARG A 274 -2.22 -8.06 1.95
CA ARG A 274 -3.12 -6.89 1.93
C ARG A 274 -3.37 -6.46 3.37
N TYR A 275 -2.92 -5.26 3.73
CA TYR A 275 -3.04 -4.70 5.09
C TYR A 275 -3.14 -3.17 5.04
N SER A 276 -3.35 -2.54 6.19
CA SER A 276 -3.52 -1.11 6.39
C SER A 276 -4.75 -0.53 5.69
N ARG A 277 -5.01 0.74 5.92
CA ARG A 277 -6.15 1.45 5.31
C ARG A 277 -6.10 1.56 3.78
N ARG A 278 -4.97 1.23 3.19
CA ARG A 278 -4.87 1.06 1.74
C ARG A 278 -5.75 -0.10 1.25
N TRP A 279 -5.94 -1.14 2.06
CA TRP A 279 -6.62 -2.38 1.67
C TRP A 279 -7.78 -2.78 2.57
N LEU A 280 -7.73 -2.41 3.87
CA LEU A 280 -8.66 -2.87 4.88
C LEU A 280 -9.09 -1.73 5.81
N LEU A 281 -10.34 -1.73 6.25
CA LEU A 281 -10.81 -0.84 7.31
C LEU A 281 -10.14 -1.13 8.67
N SER A 282 -9.77 -2.40 8.88
CA SER A 282 -8.96 -2.87 10.01
C SER A 282 -8.19 -4.11 9.60
N ASP A 283 -6.97 -4.24 10.08
CA ASP A 283 -6.13 -5.41 9.82
C ASP A 283 -6.60 -6.66 10.60
N ASP A 284 -7.47 -6.53 11.59
CA ASP A 284 -8.09 -7.66 12.28
C ASP A 284 -9.21 -8.26 11.41
N VAL A 285 -8.81 -9.17 10.52
CA VAL A 285 -9.68 -9.89 9.58
C VAL A 285 -10.41 -11.01 10.32
N ARG A 286 -11.72 -11.14 10.11
CA ARG A 286 -12.59 -12.11 10.76
C ARG A 286 -13.01 -13.24 9.83
N ASP A 287 -13.46 -12.89 8.63
CA ASP A 287 -13.95 -13.84 7.63
C ASP A 287 -13.80 -13.27 6.22
N ILE A 288 -13.89 -14.12 5.20
CA ILE A 288 -13.72 -13.74 3.79
C ILE A 288 -14.78 -14.46 2.97
N ALA A 289 -15.38 -13.75 2.01
CA ALA A 289 -16.25 -14.33 0.98
C ALA A 289 -15.86 -13.78 -0.39
N PHE A 290 -16.22 -14.49 -1.45
CA PHE A 290 -15.93 -14.07 -2.82
C PHE A 290 -17.22 -13.89 -3.61
N ASP A 291 -17.26 -12.89 -4.48
CA ASP A 291 -18.33 -12.79 -5.47
C ASP A 291 -17.94 -13.50 -6.79
N LYS A 292 -18.92 -13.63 -7.70
CA LYS A 292 -18.72 -14.29 -8.99
C LYS A 292 -17.66 -13.65 -9.90
N ASN A 293 -17.28 -12.40 -9.62
CA ASN A 293 -16.23 -11.70 -10.35
C ASN A 293 -14.84 -11.91 -9.71
N GLY A 294 -14.77 -12.71 -8.65
CA GLY A 294 -13.53 -12.98 -7.90
C GLY A 294 -13.08 -11.81 -7.02
N ASN A 295 -13.97 -10.84 -6.73
CA ASN A 295 -13.68 -9.83 -5.71
C ASN A 295 -13.76 -10.45 -4.33
N ALA A 296 -12.83 -10.09 -3.45
CA ALA A 296 -12.81 -10.57 -2.07
C ALA A 296 -13.52 -9.57 -1.14
N TRP A 297 -14.52 -10.06 -0.42
CA TRP A 297 -15.23 -9.34 0.63
C TRP A 297 -14.70 -9.76 1.98
N VAL A 298 -14.04 -8.85 2.67
CA VAL A 298 -13.29 -9.10 3.89
C VAL A 298 -14.01 -8.50 5.08
N ALA A 299 -14.51 -9.34 5.97
CA ALA A 299 -15.06 -8.94 7.25
C ALA A 299 -13.94 -8.56 8.20
N THR A 300 -14.03 -7.38 8.80
CA THR A 300 -13.04 -6.88 9.76
C THR A 300 -13.69 -6.41 11.06
N SER A 301 -12.89 -6.14 12.08
CA SER A 301 -13.37 -5.55 13.34
C SER A 301 -13.91 -4.12 13.19
N LYS A 302 -13.77 -3.47 12.00
CA LYS A 302 -14.23 -2.09 11.73
C LYS A 302 -15.08 -1.97 10.47
N GLY A 303 -15.77 -3.04 10.07
CA GLY A 303 -16.64 -3.06 8.89
C GLY A 303 -16.16 -4.04 7.83
N VAL A 304 -16.72 -3.91 6.64
CA VAL A 304 -16.40 -4.75 5.48
C VAL A 304 -15.51 -3.99 4.50
N SER A 305 -14.46 -4.63 4.05
CA SER A 305 -13.59 -4.15 2.98
C SER A 305 -13.72 -5.03 1.75
N ALA A 306 -13.96 -4.42 0.59
CA ALA A 306 -13.93 -5.16 -0.66
C ALA A 306 -12.60 -4.92 -1.39
N ILE A 307 -11.90 -6.00 -1.73
CA ILE A 307 -10.75 -5.98 -2.64
C ILE A 307 -11.32 -6.29 -4.02
N MET A 308 -11.53 -5.21 -4.78
CA MET A 308 -12.16 -5.24 -6.09
C MET A 308 -11.12 -5.42 -7.17
N LYS A 309 -11.52 -6.07 -8.28
CA LYS A 309 -10.69 -6.24 -9.47
C LYS A 309 -11.28 -5.42 -10.62
N THR A 310 -10.42 -4.80 -11.41
CA THR A 310 -10.78 -4.14 -12.66
C THR A 310 -9.70 -4.39 -13.70
N GLU A 311 -10.11 -4.58 -14.94
CA GLU A 311 -9.18 -4.61 -16.06
C GLU A 311 -8.85 -3.18 -16.48
N MET A 312 -7.56 -2.86 -16.61
CA MET A 312 -7.12 -1.57 -17.10
C MET A 312 -5.77 -1.67 -17.80
N THR A 313 -5.46 -0.69 -18.63
CA THR A 313 -4.15 -0.49 -19.22
C THR A 313 -3.29 0.42 -18.35
N LEU A 314 -1.99 0.51 -18.63
CA LEU A 314 -1.10 1.47 -17.96
C LEU A 314 -1.51 2.92 -18.26
N GLU A 315 -2.00 3.20 -19.47
CA GLU A 315 -2.54 4.51 -19.85
C GLU A 315 -3.76 4.88 -18.98
N GLN A 316 -4.74 3.98 -18.85
CA GLN A 316 -5.91 4.20 -17.99
C GLN A 316 -5.51 4.39 -16.51
N LYS A 317 -4.51 3.64 -16.04
CA LYS A 317 -3.98 3.80 -14.69
C LYS A 317 -3.28 5.15 -14.51
N PHE A 318 -2.52 5.58 -15.51
CA PHE A 318 -1.91 6.90 -15.54
C PHE A 318 -2.98 7.99 -15.45
N ASP A 319 -3.99 7.97 -16.32
CA ASP A 319 -5.06 8.97 -16.35
C ASP A 319 -5.80 9.09 -15.01
N TYR A 320 -6.06 7.95 -14.37
CA TYR A 320 -6.69 7.93 -13.05
C TYR A 320 -5.85 8.70 -12.00
N TYR A 321 -4.55 8.38 -11.87
CA TYR A 321 -3.69 9.05 -10.89
C TYR A 321 -3.34 10.48 -11.29
N TYR A 322 -3.17 10.74 -12.57
CA TYR A 322 -2.90 12.06 -13.10
C TYR A 322 -4.02 13.06 -12.80
N SER A 323 -5.27 12.65 -12.95
CA SER A 323 -6.44 13.46 -12.59
C SER A 323 -6.45 13.83 -11.10
N ILE A 324 -6.07 12.90 -10.25
CA ILE A 324 -5.97 13.12 -8.80
C ILE A 324 -4.83 14.11 -8.49
N MET A 325 -3.66 13.90 -9.08
CA MET A 325 -2.48 14.73 -8.87
C MET A 325 -2.76 16.18 -9.28
N LYS A 326 -3.27 16.43 -10.47
CA LYS A 326 -3.62 17.79 -10.94
C LYS A 326 -4.61 18.50 -10.02
N ARG A 327 -5.59 17.76 -9.48
CA ARG A 327 -6.64 18.35 -8.64
C ARG A 327 -6.19 18.69 -7.23
N ARG A 328 -5.32 17.86 -6.63
CA ARG A 328 -5.03 17.88 -5.19
C ARG A 328 -3.59 18.21 -4.83
N HIS A 329 -2.66 17.93 -5.72
CA HIS A 329 -1.23 17.92 -5.39
C HIS A 329 -0.44 19.02 -6.09
N VAL A 330 -0.97 19.64 -7.15
CA VAL A 330 -0.35 20.81 -7.77
C VAL A 330 -0.88 22.07 -7.07
N ARG A 331 0.03 22.84 -6.48
CA ARG A 331 -0.27 24.11 -5.80
C ARG A 331 0.59 25.27 -6.33
N ASP A 332 0.20 26.50 -6.07
CA ASP A 332 1.01 27.67 -6.42
C ASP A 332 2.41 27.62 -5.79
N PRO A 333 3.45 28.04 -6.54
CA PRO A 333 3.47 28.52 -7.93
C PRO A 333 3.63 27.42 -9.00
N TYR A 334 3.02 26.29 -8.87
CA TYR A 334 3.10 25.06 -9.67
C TYR A 334 4.03 23.99 -9.05
N LEU A 335 4.14 23.99 -7.73
CA LEU A 335 4.83 22.92 -6.99
C LEU A 335 3.90 21.72 -6.80
N VAL A 336 4.49 20.54 -6.74
CA VAL A 336 3.77 19.28 -6.47
C VAL A 336 4.09 18.82 -5.06
N GLU A 337 3.03 18.63 -4.26
CA GLU A 337 3.16 18.30 -2.85
C GLU A 337 2.06 17.35 -2.37
N SER A 338 2.24 16.81 -1.16
CA SER A 338 1.21 16.07 -0.45
C SER A 338 0.01 16.97 -0.08
N CYS A 339 -1.11 16.35 0.24
CA CYS A 339 -2.26 17.06 0.80
C CYS A 339 -2.74 16.36 2.09
N ARG A 340 -3.40 17.09 2.96
CA ARG A 340 -4.00 16.52 4.16
C ARG A 340 -5.52 16.48 4.01
N PHE A 341 -6.13 15.33 4.29
CA PHE A 341 -7.58 15.25 4.43
C PHE A 341 -8.02 15.86 5.77
N THR A 342 -8.97 16.77 5.74
CA THR A 342 -9.54 17.38 6.95
C THR A 342 -10.43 16.38 7.70
N ILE A 343 -11.05 15.46 6.97
CA ILE A 343 -11.80 14.32 7.48
C ILE A 343 -11.08 13.03 7.05
N PRO A 344 -10.60 12.19 7.97
CA PRO A 344 -9.90 10.96 7.64
C PRO A 344 -10.72 10.04 6.71
N GLY A 345 -10.16 9.73 5.53
CA GLY A 345 -10.81 8.87 4.53
C GLY A 345 -11.70 9.59 3.53
N ASP A 346 -12.08 10.85 3.78
CA ASP A 346 -12.84 11.67 2.83
C ASP A 346 -11.90 12.33 1.82
N THR A 347 -11.84 11.77 0.61
CA THR A 347 -10.99 12.26 -0.48
C THR A 347 -11.47 13.57 -1.12
N THR A 348 -12.62 14.12 -0.69
CA THR A 348 -13.16 15.41 -1.12
C THR A 348 -12.79 16.54 -0.18
N SER A 349 -12.42 16.22 1.06
CA SER A 349 -12.06 17.17 2.13
C SER A 349 -10.55 17.30 2.28
N TRP A 350 -9.88 17.95 1.35
CA TRP A 350 -8.43 18.10 1.36
C TRP A 350 -7.98 19.55 1.42
N VAL A 351 -6.79 19.76 2.00
CA VAL A 351 -6.07 21.04 2.00
C VAL A 351 -4.64 20.80 1.56
N PRO A 352 -4.03 21.71 0.79
CA PRO A 352 -2.63 21.59 0.41
C PRO A 352 -1.73 21.68 1.66
N ARG A 353 -0.54 21.10 1.57
CA ARG A 353 0.50 21.18 2.58
C ARG A 353 1.74 21.88 2.01
N ASP A 354 2.60 22.30 2.90
CA ASP A 354 3.99 22.59 2.69
C ASP A 354 4.80 21.44 3.29
N ASP A 355 5.86 21.03 2.63
CA ASP A 355 6.74 19.97 3.12
C ASP A 355 8.20 20.33 2.83
N ASP A 356 9.10 19.48 3.30
CA ASP A 356 10.54 19.69 3.15
C ASP A 356 11.07 19.37 1.75
N ASN A 357 10.30 18.63 0.94
CA ASN A 357 10.77 18.08 -0.34
C ASN A 357 9.88 18.46 -1.55
N ASP A 358 9.31 19.65 -1.52
CA ASP A 358 8.44 20.14 -2.62
C ASP A 358 9.17 20.20 -3.97
N GLY A 359 10.43 20.61 -3.98
CA GLY A 359 11.26 20.61 -5.18
C GLY A 359 11.54 19.21 -5.70
N GLN A 360 11.85 18.25 -4.81
CA GLN A 360 12.07 16.85 -5.18
C GLN A 360 10.81 16.24 -5.81
N TYR A 361 9.62 16.42 -5.21
CA TYR A 361 8.38 15.89 -5.77
C TYR A 361 8.01 16.57 -7.09
N THR A 362 8.22 17.89 -7.18
CA THR A 362 8.02 18.65 -8.42
C THR A 362 8.98 18.17 -9.51
N SER A 363 10.21 17.79 -9.17
CA SER A 363 11.18 17.25 -10.13
C SER A 363 10.71 15.94 -10.76
N MET A 364 10.09 15.06 -9.97
CA MET A 364 9.50 13.81 -10.46
C MET A 364 8.33 14.09 -11.42
N TYR A 365 7.52 15.09 -11.11
CA TYR A 365 6.45 15.55 -12.00
C TYR A 365 7.01 16.16 -13.28
N LEU A 366 8.04 16.99 -13.18
CA LEU A 366 8.76 17.57 -14.33
C LEU A 366 9.30 16.46 -15.23
N ALA A 367 9.95 15.46 -14.67
CA ALA A 367 10.46 14.31 -15.42
C ALA A 367 9.33 13.51 -16.08
N MET A 368 8.25 13.23 -15.36
CA MET A 368 7.07 12.51 -15.87
C MET A 368 6.46 13.24 -17.08
N GLU A 369 6.22 14.55 -16.99
CA GLU A 369 5.65 15.34 -18.08
C GLU A 369 6.62 15.45 -19.26
N SER A 370 7.92 15.50 -18.99
CA SER A 370 8.95 15.49 -20.03
C SER A 370 8.96 14.17 -20.81
N TYR A 371 8.91 13.02 -20.12
CA TYR A 371 8.77 11.72 -20.76
C TYR A 371 7.44 11.57 -21.49
N ARG A 372 6.34 12.04 -20.89
CA ARG A 372 5.02 12.04 -21.54
C ARG A 372 5.05 12.81 -22.86
N TYR A 373 5.66 13.99 -22.89
CA TYR A 373 5.85 14.75 -24.14
C TYR A 373 6.76 14.03 -25.12
N ALA A 374 7.87 13.46 -24.65
CA ALA A 374 8.80 12.75 -25.53
C ALA A 374 8.12 11.59 -26.27
N VAL A 375 7.21 10.87 -25.61
CA VAL A 375 6.47 9.73 -26.18
C VAL A 375 5.25 10.16 -26.98
N THR A 376 4.40 11.03 -26.42
CA THR A 376 3.07 11.33 -26.98
C THR A 376 3.03 12.60 -27.84
N LYS A 377 4.03 13.47 -27.72
CA LYS A 377 4.03 14.82 -28.30
C LYS A 377 2.86 15.70 -27.86
N ASN A 378 2.22 15.35 -26.72
CA ASN A 378 1.11 16.11 -26.18
C ASN A 378 1.56 17.52 -25.76
N PRO A 379 0.96 18.61 -26.31
CA PRO A 379 1.38 19.98 -26.00
C PRO A 379 1.10 20.37 -24.55
N GLU A 380 0.08 19.80 -23.89
CA GLU A 380 -0.19 20.00 -22.47
C GLU A 380 0.99 19.49 -21.62
N ALA A 381 1.56 18.33 -21.96
CA ALA A 381 2.70 17.77 -21.26
C ALA A 381 3.93 18.69 -21.33
N LYS A 382 4.21 19.25 -22.51
CA LYS A 382 5.29 20.22 -22.68
C LYS A 382 5.08 21.47 -21.83
N GLU A 383 3.86 22.00 -21.81
CA GLU A 383 3.52 23.22 -21.05
C GLU A 383 3.57 22.95 -19.55
N ASN A 384 3.09 21.80 -19.08
CA ASN A 384 3.18 21.41 -17.68
C ASN A 384 4.63 21.23 -17.22
N ALA A 385 5.47 20.58 -18.04
CA ALA A 385 6.90 20.48 -17.76
C ALA A 385 7.55 21.86 -17.65
N ARG A 386 7.22 22.81 -18.55
CA ARG A 386 7.73 24.18 -18.50
C ARG A 386 7.29 24.92 -17.23
N LYS A 387 6.04 24.76 -16.80
CA LYS A 387 5.53 25.34 -15.55
C LYS A 387 6.24 24.77 -14.32
N ALA A 388 6.42 23.45 -14.26
CA ALA A 388 7.13 22.79 -13.18
C ALA A 388 8.59 23.24 -13.12
N PHE A 389 9.29 23.31 -14.26
CA PHE A 389 10.66 23.86 -14.32
C PHE A 389 10.70 25.30 -13.80
N ASN A 390 9.75 26.16 -14.21
CA ASN A 390 9.69 27.54 -13.73
C ASN A 390 9.45 27.64 -12.22
N ALA A 391 8.62 26.77 -11.65
CA ALA A 391 8.41 26.70 -10.21
C ALA A 391 9.69 26.27 -9.45
N MET A 392 10.41 25.30 -10.00
CA MET A 392 11.69 24.86 -9.43
C MET A 392 12.79 25.93 -9.59
N LEU A 393 12.82 26.65 -10.71
CA LEU A 393 13.71 27.80 -10.90
C LEU A 393 13.36 28.93 -9.89
N PHE A 394 12.07 29.12 -9.59
CA PHE A 394 11.62 30.11 -8.61
C PHE A 394 12.15 29.79 -7.21
N LEU A 395 12.27 28.51 -6.80
CA LEU A 395 12.88 28.11 -5.54
C LEU A 395 14.32 28.61 -5.37
N GLN A 396 15.07 28.80 -6.47
CA GLN A 396 16.40 29.39 -6.44
C GLN A 396 16.35 30.92 -6.48
N THR A 397 15.53 31.50 -7.37
CA THR A 397 15.53 32.96 -7.59
C THR A 397 14.93 33.74 -6.43
N ILE A 398 14.00 33.15 -5.69
CA ILE A 398 13.35 33.78 -4.52
C ILE A 398 14.31 34.05 -3.37
N THR A 399 15.38 33.26 -3.27
CA THR A 399 16.38 33.39 -2.19
C THR A 399 17.32 34.60 -2.40
N GLU A 400 17.31 35.19 -3.60
CA GLU A 400 18.23 36.26 -4.03
C GLU A 400 19.73 35.91 -3.86
N THR A 401 20.02 34.64 -3.59
CA THR A 401 21.37 34.08 -3.47
C THR A 401 21.65 33.15 -4.65
N ASP A 402 22.56 33.54 -5.52
CA ASP A 402 22.82 32.83 -6.77
C ASP A 402 23.33 31.40 -6.49
N GLY A 403 22.54 30.40 -6.91
CA GLY A 403 22.82 28.97 -6.71
C GLY A 403 22.24 28.36 -5.43
N PHE A 404 21.80 29.17 -4.47
CA PHE A 404 21.10 28.67 -3.29
C PHE A 404 19.62 28.39 -3.61
N VAL A 405 19.11 27.23 -3.24
CA VAL A 405 17.75 26.76 -3.53
C VAL A 405 16.96 26.64 -2.23
N ALA A 406 15.78 27.26 -2.17
CA ALA A 406 14.84 27.08 -1.04
C ALA A 406 14.22 25.67 -1.09
N ARG A 407 13.91 25.09 0.07
CA ARG A 407 13.20 23.79 0.16
C ARG A 407 11.80 23.87 -0.42
N THR A 408 11.08 24.93 -0.09
CA THR A 408 9.71 25.21 -0.58
C THR A 408 9.40 26.68 -0.47
N VAL A 409 8.29 27.09 -1.07
CA VAL A 409 7.70 28.43 -0.95
C VAL A 409 6.21 28.32 -0.68
N ILE A 410 5.68 29.26 0.09
CA ILE A 410 4.24 29.42 0.37
C ILE A 410 3.84 30.89 0.23
N PRO A 411 2.58 31.19 -0.14
CA PRO A 411 2.06 32.56 -0.05
C PRO A 411 2.21 33.13 1.37
N SER A 412 2.48 34.42 1.50
CA SER A 412 2.71 35.07 2.80
C SER A 412 1.47 35.04 3.72
N ASP A 413 0.27 34.79 3.17
CA ASP A 413 -0.99 34.65 3.91
C ASP A 413 -1.32 33.17 4.27
N TRP A 414 -0.37 32.25 4.07
CA TRP A 414 -0.55 30.85 4.44
C TRP A 414 -0.77 30.67 5.93
N ARG A 415 -1.85 29.98 6.30
CA ARG A 415 -2.32 29.97 7.70
C ARG A 415 -1.63 28.98 8.61
N SER A 416 -1.05 27.93 8.09
CA SER A 416 -0.41 26.86 8.86
C SER A 416 0.75 26.29 8.06
N MET A 417 1.96 26.51 8.54
CA MET A 417 3.21 26.04 7.93
C MET A 417 3.89 25.01 8.83
N ALA A 418 4.58 24.05 8.22
CA ALA A 418 5.48 23.17 8.93
C ALA A 418 6.71 23.95 9.42
N ASP A 419 7.25 23.58 10.57
CA ASP A 419 8.45 24.18 11.16
C ASP A 419 8.41 25.72 11.22
N ALA A 420 7.31 26.25 11.73
CA ALA A 420 7.17 27.71 11.90
C ALA A 420 8.34 28.30 12.69
N ASN A 421 8.72 29.54 12.36
CA ASN A 421 9.77 30.28 13.06
C ASN A 421 9.50 30.31 14.56
N ARG A 422 10.50 29.94 15.37
CA ARG A 422 10.39 29.92 16.83
C ARG A 422 11.79 29.95 17.48
N SER A 423 11.85 30.45 18.69
CA SER A 423 13.05 30.33 19.50
C SER A 423 13.24 28.91 20.01
N ILE A 424 14.49 28.44 20.02
CA ILE A 424 14.92 27.15 20.53
C ILE A 424 15.75 27.41 21.79
N SER A 425 15.34 26.89 22.95
CA SER A 425 16.11 27.05 24.18
C SER A 425 17.40 26.23 24.12
N ASP A 426 18.43 26.66 24.89
CA ASP A 426 19.71 25.94 24.96
C ASP A 426 19.55 24.51 25.50
N ARG A 427 18.58 24.30 26.39
CA ARG A 427 18.25 22.97 26.89
C ARG A 427 17.67 22.07 25.78
N GLU A 428 16.68 22.56 25.06
CA GLU A 428 16.07 21.85 23.92
C GLU A 428 17.14 21.54 22.87
N TRP A 429 18.00 22.52 22.58
CA TRP A 429 19.10 22.34 21.65
C TRP A 429 20.09 21.25 22.09
N ALA A 430 20.47 21.24 23.36
CA ALA A 430 21.34 20.21 23.90
C ALA A 430 20.71 18.81 23.86
N GLU A 431 19.39 18.71 24.15
CA GLU A 431 18.64 17.46 24.02
C GLU A 431 18.59 16.98 22.55
N THR A 432 18.36 17.88 21.60
CA THR A 432 18.35 17.57 20.15
C THR A 432 19.69 16.99 19.67
N LEU A 433 20.81 17.60 20.11
CA LEU A 433 22.16 17.13 19.71
C LEU A 433 22.54 15.76 20.28
N LEU A 434 21.88 15.30 21.35
CA LEU A 434 22.09 13.94 21.86
C LEU A 434 21.46 12.88 20.92
N ASP A 435 20.36 13.22 20.28
CA ASP A 435 19.67 12.32 19.34
C ASP A 435 20.21 12.43 17.91
N GLU A 436 20.51 13.65 17.46
CA GLU A 436 21.03 13.94 16.12
C GLU A 436 22.17 14.96 16.18
N PRO A 437 23.44 14.50 16.28
CA PRO A 437 24.61 15.37 16.38
C PRO A 437 24.84 16.30 15.18
N ARG A 438 24.22 15.98 14.03
CA ARG A 438 24.33 16.75 12.77
C ARG A 438 23.28 17.84 12.65
N GLU A 439 22.41 18.03 13.66
CA GLU A 439 21.30 18.99 13.60
C GLU A 439 21.83 20.43 13.46
N SER A 440 21.04 21.27 12.77
CA SER A 440 21.29 22.70 12.60
C SER A 440 20.27 23.51 13.39
N ARG A 441 20.74 24.40 14.29
CA ARG A 441 19.85 25.29 15.05
C ARG A 441 19.36 26.42 14.16
N ILE A 442 18.15 26.30 13.65
CA ILE A 442 17.52 27.29 12.77
C ILE A 442 16.22 27.75 13.44
N GLU A 443 16.21 29.01 13.92
CA GLU A 443 15.05 29.62 14.58
C GLU A 443 14.17 30.42 13.61
N ASP A 444 14.73 30.83 12.48
CA ASP A 444 14.15 31.62 11.40
C ASP A 444 14.04 30.79 10.10
N MET A 445 13.42 29.64 10.19
CA MET A 445 13.29 28.66 9.08
C MET A 445 12.65 29.26 7.84
N TRP A 446 11.66 30.14 8.02
CA TRP A 446 10.94 30.81 6.95
C TRP A 446 11.39 32.26 6.80
N GLN A 447 11.77 32.62 5.56
CA GLN A 447 12.25 33.92 5.17
C GLN A 447 11.25 34.61 4.25
N PRO A 448 10.97 35.92 4.40
CA PRO A 448 10.11 36.63 3.48
C PRO A 448 10.84 36.89 2.14
N SER A 449 10.08 36.83 1.03
CA SER A 449 10.57 37.35 -0.26
C SER A 449 10.68 38.88 -0.22
N SER A 450 11.51 39.45 -1.09
CA SER A 450 11.70 40.91 -1.19
C SER A 450 10.41 41.68 -1.55
N ASP A 451 9.48 41.04 -2.29
CA ASP A 451 8.18 41.62 -2.65
C ASP A 451 7.09 41.40 -1.57
N GLY A 452 7.40 40.66 -0.50
CA GLY A 452 6.51 40.36 0.62
C GLY A 452 5.34 39.41 0.31
N LYS A 453 5.28 38.83 -0.90
CA LYS A 453 4.17 37.97 -1.32
C LYS A 453 4.36 36.52 -0.93
N TRP A 454 5.58 36.09 -0.66
CA TRP A 454 5.96 34.71 -0.41
C TRP A 454 6.78 34.59 0.87
N LEU A 455 6.72 33.41 1.47
CA LEU A 455 7.71 32.91 2.41
C LEU A 455 8.43 31.72 1.79
N TRP A 456 9.76 31.66 1.93
CA TRP A 456 10.55 30.54 1.48
C TRP A 456 11.28 29.85 2.65
N LYS A 457 11.40 28.53 2.56
CA LYS A 457 11.98 27.69 3.62
C LYS A 457 13.45 27.42 3.35
N ARG A 458 14.29 27.63 4.36
CA ARG A 458 15.74 27.36 4.33
C ARG A 458 16.06 25.91 4.76
N GLY A 459 17.34 25.54 4.83
CA GLY A 459 17.78 24.23 5.31
C GLY A 459 17.69 23.11 4.26
N THR A 460 17.90 23.41 2.99
CA THR A 460 17.79 22.49 1.85
C THR A 460 18.68 21.28 2.00
N SER A 461 18.16 20.09 1.72
CA SER A 461 18.81 18.80 1.90
C SER A 461 19.46 18.24 0.63
N SER A 462 20.28 17.21 0.77
CA SER A 462 20.97 16.55 -0.34
C SER A 462 19.99 15.82 -1.27
N ASP A 463 18.99 15.17 -0.74
CA ASP A 463 17.94 14.48 -1.52
C ASP A 463 17.07 15.46 -2.31
N GLU A 464 16.79 16.64 -1.76
CA GLU A 464 16.13 17.73 -2.47
C GLU A 464 16.95 18.14 -3.70
N ILE A 465 18.26 18.43 -3.54
CA ILE A 465 19.14 18.79 -4.66
C ILE A 465 19.27 17.64 -5.67
N THR A 466 19.32 16.37 -5.20
CA THR A 466 19.32 15.21 -6.11
C THR A 466 18.06 15.17 -6.97
N GLY A 467 16.91 15.43 -6.38
CA GLY A 467 15.66 15.57 -7.11
C GLY A 467 15.74 16.66 -8.18
N HIS A 468 16.17 17.84 -7.78
CA HIS A 468 16.36 18.97 -8.72
C HIS A 468 17.25 18.60 -9.90
N MET A 469 18.43 18.03 -9.67
CA MET A 469 19.37 17.64 -10.71
C MET A 469 18.78 16.60 -11.68
N TYR A 470 18.03 15.62 -11.15
CA TYR A 470 17.33 14.64 -11.97
C TYR A 470 16.26 15.27 -12.87
N GLY A 471 15.38 16.11 -12.32
CA GLY A 471 14.33 16.77 -13.08
C GLY A 471 14.88 17.71 -14.15
N TYR A 472 15.92 18.49 -13.84
CA TYR A 472 16.58 19.38 -14.78
C TYR A 472 17.25 18.62 -15.92
N PHE A 473 17.93 17.51 -15.64
CA PHE A 473 18.54 16.67 -16.66
C PHE A 473 17.50 16.15 -17.65
N VAL A 474 16.40 15.57 -17.16
CA VAL A 474 15.35 15.02 -18.02
C VAL A 474 14.69 16.13 -18.87
N TYR A 475 14.43 17.29 -18.28
CA TYR A 475 13.86 18.44 -18.97
C TYR A 475 14.82 19.00 -20.03
N TYR A 476 16.11 19.11 -19.69
CA TYR A 476 17.17 19.54 -20.59
C TYR A 476 17.24 18.65 -21.85
N GLU A 477 17.20 17.33 -21.67
CA GLU A 477 17.33 16.39 -22.78
C GLU A 477 16.07 16.26 -23.64
N LEU A 478 14.88 16.28 -23.04
CA LEU A 478 13.66 15.89 -23.72
C LEU A 478 12.79 17.08 -24.18
N ILE A 479 12.90 18.23 -23.53
CA ILE A 479 12.00 19.37 -23.74
C ILE A 479 12.72 20.61 -24.23
N SER A 480 13.82 21.00 -23.56
CA SER A 480 14.44 22.31 -23.76
C SER A 480 15.15 22.43 -25.12
N GLN A 481 15.00 23.57 -25.78
CA GLN A 481 15.64 23.90 -27.06
C GLN A 481 15.99 25.38 -27.10
N GLY A 482 17.02 25.75 -27.89
CA GLY A 482 17.42 27.14 -28.08
C GLY A 482 17.69 27.87 -26.75
N GLU A 483 17.10 29.04 -26.56
CA GLU A 483 17.27 29.86 -25.36
C GLU A 483 16.85 29.18 -24.08
N GLU A 484 15.80 28.35 -24.13
CA GLU A 484 15.35 27.58 -22.96
C GLU A 484 16.39 26.57 -22.53
N ARG A 485 17.08 25.92 -23.48
CA ARG A 485 18.17 24.97 -23.15
C ARG A 485 19.34 25.66 -22.48
N GLU A 486 19.70 26.86 -22.93
CA GLU A 486 20.73 27.67 -22.27
C GLU A 486 20.31 28.12 -20.88
N ARG A 487 19.04 28.46 -20.67
CA ARG A 487 18.49 28.83 -19.37
C ARG A 487 18.56 27.66 -18.37
N VAL A 488 18.19 26.46 -18.80
CA VAL A 488 18.29 25.24 -17.96
C VAL A 488 19.75 24.94 -17.62
N LYS A 489 20.64 24.97 -18.62
CA LYS A 489 22.07 24.78 -18.42
C LYS A 489 22.62 25.76 -17.38
N ASN A 490 22.39 27.06 -17.55
CA ASN A 490 22.90 28.08 -16.65
C ASN A 490 22.38 27.90 -15.23
N HIS A 491 21.11 27.46 -15.07
CA HIS A 491 20.53 27.17 -13.77
C HIS A 491 21.23 25.98 -13.07
N ILE A 492 21.46 24.87 -13.79
CA ILE A 492 22.21 23.72 -13.29
C ILE A 492 23.62 24.16 -12.82
N LEU A 493 24.32 24.90 -13.68
CA LEU A 493 25.69 25.31 -13.39
C LEU A 493 25.79 26.22 -12.17
N LYS A 494 24.83 27.15 -11.96
CA LYS A 494 24.79 28.01 -10.77
C LYS A 494 24.72 27.19 -9.49
N ILE A 495 23.88 26.17 -9.44
CA ILE A 495 23.75 25.33 -8.24
C ILE A 495 25.02 24.50 -8.00
N VAL A 496 25.58 23.89 -9.06
CA VAL A 496 26.80 23.08 -8.92
C VAL A 496 28.00 23.95 -8.54
N ASP A 497 28.13 25.14 -9.14
CA ASP A 497 29.19 26.10 -8.78
C ASP A 497 29.02 26.59 -7.34
N TYR A 498 27.79 26.80 -6.86
CA TYR A 498 27.52 27.15 -5.46
C TYR A 498 28.03 26.06 -4.49
N ILE A 499 27.75 24.79 -4.81
CA ILE A 499 28.24 23.65 -4.01
C ILE A 499 29.76 23.57 -4.02
N ILE A 500 30.41 23.73 -5.19
CA ILE A 500 31.88 23.72 -5.29
C ILE A 500 32.50 24.86 -4.47
N ASN A 501 31.96 26.07 -4.61
CA ASN A 501 32.43 27.26 -3.91
C ASN A 501 32.19 27.17 -2.38
N GLY A 502 31.18 26.42 -1.95
CA GLY A 502 30.91 26.08 -0.55
C GLY A 502 31.80 24.94 0.00
N GLY A 503 32.86 24.55 -0.70
CA GLY A 503 33.76 23.46 -0.31
C GLY A 503 33.07 22.09 -0.36
N TYR A 504 32.21 21.88 -1.36
CA TYR A 504 31.33 20.72 -1.54
C TYR A 504 30.27 20.59 -0.42
N ASN A 505 29.82 21.71 0.12
CA ASN A 505 28.68 21.78 1.03
C ASN A 505 27.66 22.78 0.48
N PHE A 506 26.39 22.57 0.83
CA PHE A 506 25.34 23.52 0.53
C PHE A 506 25.24 24.54 1.67
N ILE A 507 25.78 25.73 1.45
CA ILE A 507 25.90 26.76 2.48
C ILE A 507 24.59 27.52 2.60
N ASP A 508 24.02 27.58 3.81
CA ASP A 508 22.81 28.33 4.10
C ASP A 508 23.12 29.84 4.26
N ILE A 509 22.08 30.66 4.32
CA ILE A 509 22.20 32.13 4.42
C ILE A 509 22.92 32.62 5.69
N ASP A 510 23.07 31.78 6.70
CA ASP A 510 23.83 32.08 7.92
C ASP A 510 25.35 31.75 7.78
N GLY A 511 25.79 31.35 6.60
CA GLY A 511 27.19 31.02 6.31
C GLY A 511 27.62 29.62 6.78
N LYS A 512 26.72 28.79 7.31
CA LYS A 512 26.98 27.40 7.70
C LYS A 512 26.42 26.46 6.64
N HIS A 513 26.92 25.23 6.61
CA HIS A 513 26.28 24.21 5.76
C HIS A 513 24.88 23.84 6.27
N THR A 514 23.96 23.51 5.38
CA THR A 514 22.67 22.93 5.77
C THR A 514 22.89 21.57 6.41
N LYS A 515 21.93 21.10 7.22
CA LYS A 515 22.02 19.82 7.93
C LYS A 515 22.43 18.65 7.02
N TRP A 516 21.82 18.53 5.84
CA TRP A 516 21.96 17.36 4.97
C TRP A 516 22.72 17.62 3.66
N GLY A 517 22.88 18.87 3.26
CA GLY A 517 23.56 19.26 2.02
C GLY A 517 25.08 19.24 2.18
N VAL A 518 25.65 18.10 2.54
CA VAL A 518 27.06 17.92 2.88
C VAL A 518 27.67 16.81 2.04
N TRP A 519 28.62 17.17 1.20
CA TRP A 519 29.33 16.25 0.31
C TRP A 519 30.85 16.37 0.43
N ALA A 520 31.36 17.17 1.36
CA ALA A 520 32.78 17.45 1.50
C ALA A 520 33.56 16.28 2.09
N PRO A 521 34.82 16.05 1.64
CA PRO A 521 35.66 14.94 2.08
C PRO A 521 35.87 14.86 3.59
N GLU A 522 36.07 15.99 4.26
CA GLU A 522 36.28 16.07 5.71
C GLU A 522 35.10 15.54 6.51
N TYR A 523 33.88 15.66 5.99
CA TYR A 523 32.70 15.06 6.61
C TYR A 523 32.53 13.59 6.22
N LEU A 524 32.56 13.28 4.93
CA LEU A 524 32.25 11.94 4.47
C LEU A 524 33.34 10.91 4.77
N ASN A 525 34.61 11.33 4.84
CA ASN A 525 35.71 10.42 5.12
C ASN A 525 36.15 10.40 6.59
N ASP A 526 36.13 11.56 7.25
CA ASP A 526 36.83 11.74 8.53
C ASP A 526 35.86 11.88 9.72
N ASN A 527 34.59 12.28 9.49
CA ASN A 527 33.60 12.42 10.55
C ASN A 527 32.75 11.16 10.70
N PRO A 528 32.76 10.45 11.84
CA PRO A 528 32.00 9.22 12.06
C PRO A 528 30.50 9.43 12.02
N ASP A 529 29.97 10.60 12.33
CA ASP A 529 28.54 10.90 12.30
C ASP A 529 27.97 10.86 10.86
N TRP A 530 28.84 11.00 9.85
CA TRP A 530 28.49 10.94 8.43
C TRP A 530 28.74 9.56 7.79
N ALA A 531 29.21 8.58 8.54
CA ALA A 531 29.56 7.25 8.00
C ALA A 531 28.41 6.56 7.27
N THR A 532 27.17 6.77 7.71
CA THR A 532 25.96 6.19 7.08
C THR A 532 25.62 6.84 5.74
N GLU A 533 25.97 8.10 5.55
CA GLU A 533 25.67 8.88 4.33
C GLU A 533 26.81 8.84 3.31
N LYS A 534 27.99 8.37 3.72
CA LYS A 534 29.23 8.37 2.93
C LYS A 534 29.02 7.88 1.48
N GLY A 535 28.35 6.75 1.30
CA GLY A 535 28.18 6.14 -0.02
C GLY A 535 27.25 6.95 -0.91
N ILE A 536 26.08 7.31 -0.42
CA ILE A 536 25.06 8.01 -1.20
C ILE A 536 25.50 9.45 -1.53
N ASN A 537 25.99 10.21 -0.53
CA ASN A 537 26.41 11.59 -0.75
C ASN A 537 27.63 11.68 -1.67
N SER A 538 28.57 10.72 -1.60
CA SER A 538 29.67 10.65 -2.59
C SER A 538 29.15 10.42 -4.02
N LEU A 539 28.13 9.59 -4.21
CA LEU A 539 27.52 9.35 -5.52
C LEU A 539 26.76 10.58 -6.04
N GLU A 540 26.03 11.27 -5.16
CA GLU A 540 25.27 12.47 -5.47
C GLU A 540 26.15 13.55 -6.09
N ILE A 541 27.20 13.99 -5.36
CA ILE A 541 28.07 15.06 -5.86
C ILE A 541 28.80 14.66 -7.15
N LEU A 542 29.24 13.41 -7.28
CA LEU A 542 29.84 12.93 -8.52
C LEU A 542 28.86 12.99 -9.67
N SER A 543 27.58 12.71 -9.44
CA SER A 543 26.53 12.81 -10.46
C SER A 543 26.27 14.25 -10.87
N TYR A 544 26.27 15.20 -9.92
CA TYR A 544 26.08 16.63 -10.22
C TYR A 544 27.22 17.18 -11.06
N LEU A 545 28.46 16.82 -10.74
CA LEU A 545 29.65 17.22 -11.52
C LEU A 545 29.60 16.63 -12.94
N LYS A 546 29.16 15.37 -13.12
CA LYS A 546 28.96 14.77 -14.44
C LYS A 546 27.85 15.43 -15.23
N LEU A 547 26.75 15.80 -14.57
CA LEU A 547 25.67 16.55 -15.20
C LEU A 547 26.15 17.94 -15.65
N ALA A 548 26.85 18.66 -14.78
CA ALA A 548 27.41 19.98 -15.11
C ALA A 548 28.37 19.92 -16.29
N TYR A 549 29.25 18.92 -16.34
CA TYR A 549 30.12 18.67 -17.48
C TYR A 549 29.31 18.35 -18.76
N HIS A 550 28.31 17.48 -18.66
CA HIS A 550 27.48 17.07 -19.79
C HIS A 550 26.77 18.26 -20.45
N VAL A 551 26.19 19.17 -19.65
CA VAL A 551 25.44 20.31 -20.20
C VAL A 551 26.32 21.46 -20.67
N SER A 552 27.57 21.59 -20.16
CA SER A 552 28.46 22.72 -20.44
C SER A 552 29.66 22.39 -21.34
N GLY A 553 30.15 21.16 -21.27
CA GLY A 553 31.45 20.79 -21.84
C GLY A 553 32.66 21.40 -21.13
N ASP A 554 32.49 22.06 -19.97
CA ASP A 554 33.57 22.73 -19.24
C ASP A 554 34.36 21.71 -18.42
N GLU A 555 35.65 21.57 -18.76
CA GLU A 555 36.61 20.65 -18.13
C GLU A 555 36.81 20.90 -16.61
N LYS A 556 36.43 22.07 -16.10
CA LYS A 556 36.51 22.33 -14.65
C LYS A 556 35.73 21.28 -13.84
N TYR A 557 34.53 20.88 -14.31
CA TYR A 557 33.70 19.88 -13.62
C TYR A 557 34.27 18.47 -13.69
N GLN A 558 34.97 18.13 -14.77
CA GLN A 558 35.71 16.87 -14.87
C GLN A 558 36.90 16.84 -13.90
N LYS A 559 37.61 17.97 -13.76
CA LYS A 559 38.71 18.08 -12.79
C LYS A 559 38.23 17.90 -11.36
N GLU A 560 37.11 18.57 -10.98
CA GLU A 560 36.51 18.41 -9.64
C GLU A 560 35.99 16.98 -9.42
N PHE A 561 35.42 16.36 -10.46
CA PHE A 561 35.01 14.95 -10.40
C PHE A 561 36.19 14.03 -10.08
N TYR A 562 37.30 14.11 -10.84
CA TYR A 562 38.44 13.22 -10.62
C TYR A 562 39.16 13.52 -9.30
N LYS A 563 39.21 14.76 -8.87
CA LYS A 563 39.73 15.16 -7.55
C LYS A 563 38.95 14.43 -6.43
N LEU A 564 37.64 14.44 -6.42
CA LEU A 564 36.85 13.71 -5.44
C LEU A 564 36.98 12.19 -5.61
N PHE A 565 36.90 11.71 -6.86
CA PHE A 565 36.86 10.30 -7.19
C PHE A 565 38.17 9.57 -6.87
N ASP A 566 39.33 10.16 -7.28
CA ASP A 566 40.64 9.54 -7.15
C ASP A 566 41.40 10.02 -5.89
N ASP A 567 41.43 11.35 -5.59
CA ASP A 567 42.24 11.91 -4.51
C ASP A 567 41.56 11.81 -3.13
N HIS A 568 40.20 11.80 -3.10
CA HIS A 568 39.38 11.77 -1.88
C HIS A 568 38.60 10.47 -1.66
N ASN A 569 38.98 9.36 -2.30
CA ASN A 569 38.44 8.01 -2.11
C ASN A 569 36.94 7.85 -2.43
N TYR A 570 36.31 8.73 -3.21
CA TYR A 570 34.88 8.60 -3.52
C TYR A 570 34.60 7.38 -4.39
N ARG A 571 35.59 6.86 -5.12
CA ARG A 571 35.53 5.57 -5.82
C ARG A 571 35.18 4.41 -4.85
N GLU A 572 35.82 4.39 -3.68
CA GLU A 572 35.59 3.38 -2.65
C GLU A 572 34.32 3.66 -1.85
N ASN A 573 33.94 4.92 -1.71
CA ASN A 573 32.73 5.30 -0.98
C ASN A 573 31.46 4.87 -1.69
N ILE A 574 31.32 5.12 -3.01
CA ILE A 574 30.09 4.88 -3.78
C ILE A 574 29.65 3.41 -3.84
N VAL A 575 30.53 2.46 -3.53
CA VAL A 575 30.19 1.02 -3.47
C VAL A 575 29.73 0.58 -2.07
N LYS A 576 29.75 1.49 -1.08
CA LYS A 576 29.32 1.19 0.28
C LYS A 576 27.83 1.42 0.43
N ALA A 577 27.08 0.34 0.66
CA ALA A 577 25.67 0.45 0.97
C ALA A 577 25.47 1.15 2.32
N LYS A 578 24.37 1.89 2.47
CA LYS A 578 23.93 2.45 3.75
C LYS A 578 23.64 1.28 4.70
N SER A 579 24.59 0.93 5.56
CA SER A 579 24.62 -0.34 6.28
C SER A 579 23.81 -0.37 7.58
N THR A 580 23.22 0.75 7.98
CA THR A 580 22.43 0.80 9.21
C THR A 580 21.17 1.63 9.03
N ILE A 581 20.09 0.95 8.72
CA ILE A 581 18.81 1.43 9.20
C ILE A 581 18.82 1.09 10.69
N LYS A 582 18.99 2.08 11.56
CA LYS A 582 18.64 1.90 12.97
C LYS A 582 17.15 1.64 13.00
N SER A 583 16.77 0.38 13.25
CA SER A 583 15.40 -0.03 13.49
C SER A 583 14.91 0.51 14.83
#